data_95e86f4fa3342f28f018fa0be0a95766
#
_entry.id   95e86f4fa3342f28f018fa0be0a95766
#
_cell.length_a   1.000
_cell.length_b   1.000
_cell.length_c   1.000
_cell.angle_alpha   90.00
_cell.angle_beta   90.00
_cell.angle_gamma   90.00
#
_symmetry.space_group_name_H-M   'P 1'
#
loop_
_entity.id
_entity.type
_entity.pdbx_description
1 polymer ?
#
loop_
_entity_poly.entity_id
_entity_poly.type
_entity_poly.pdbx_seq_one_letter_code
_entity_poly.pdbx_strand_id
1 'polypeptide(L)'
;MTAAVSDNVSFDPDKLRKKYREERDKRIRADGNDQYIEVTGDFSHYIDDPYVEPGFERDALQTQVEVLIIGGGFGGMLAAARLRDTGINDLLIVEKGGGFGGTWYWNRYPGASCDIESLVYFPLLEETGFLPKQRYTNATETLEYCQVMAE
;
A
#
# COMPACT_ATOMS: atom_id res chain seq x y z
N MET A 1 -35.27 16.47 -10.19
CA MET A 1 -36.06 15.23 -10.29
C MET A 1 -35.15 14.08 -9.82
N THR A 2 -35.22 13.75 -8.55
CA THR A 2 -34.53 12.61 -7.96
C THR A 2 -35.32 11.35 -8.33
N ALA A 3 -34.72 10.49 -9.16
CA ALA A 3 -35.30 9.20 -9.46
C ALA A 3 -35.31 8.37 -8.16
N ALA A 4 -36.50 8.01 -7.71
CA ALA A 4 -36.66 7.05 -6.63
C ALA A 4 -36.11 5.71 -7.10
N VAL A 5 -35.02 5.24 -6.44
CA VAL A 5 -34.57 3.88 -6.58
C VAL A 5 -35.68 2.97 -6.09
N SER A 6 -36.24 2.14 -6.96
CA SER A 6 -37.32 1.23 -6.61
C SER A 6 -36.78 0.21 -5.58
N ASP A 7 -37.38 0.20 -4.39
CA ASP A 7 -37.13 -0.74 -3.29
C ASP A 7 -37.59 -2.18 -3.59
N ASN A 8 -37.38 -2.66 -4.80
CA ASN A 8 -37.74 -4.02 -5.15
C ASN A 8 -36.54 -4.95 -4.89
N VAL A 9 -36.14 -5.02 -3.62
CA VAL A 9 -35.09 -5.94 -3.17
C VAL A 9 -35.70 -7.34 -3.11
N SER A 10 -35.32 -8.20 -4.04
CA SER A 10 -35.83 -9.59 -4.16
C SER A 10 -35.28 -10.56 -3.09
N PHE A 11 -34.58 -10.07 -2.08
CA PHE A 11 -34.00 -10.88 -1.01
C PHE A 11 -34.31 -10.31 0.39
N ASP A 12 -34.29 -11.20 1.39
CA ASP A 12 -34.42 -10.85 2.80
C ASP A 12 -33.05 -10.44 3.36
N PRO A 13 -32.83 -9.15 3.71
CA PRO A 13 -31.56 -8.67 4.22
C PRO A 13 -31.11 -9.35 5.54
N ASP A 14 -32.03 -9.69 6.41
CA ASP A 14 -31.70 -10.29 7.72
C ASP A 14 -31.28 -11.75 7.54
N LYS A 15 -31.92 -12.48 6.67
CA LYS A 15 -31.52 -13.82 6.28
C LYS A 15 -30.14 -13.80 5.62
N LEU A 16 -29.85 -12.81 4.80
CA LEU A 16 -28.55 -12.67 4.17
C LEU A 16 -27.45 -12.32 5.19
N ARG A 17 -27.72 -11.38 6.10
CA ARG A 17 -26.79 -11.05 7.20
C ARG A 17 -26.50 -12.26 8.09
N LYS A 18 -27.51 -13.08 8.38
CA LYS A 18 -27.35 -14.33 9.14
C LYS A 18 -26.42 -15.28 8.38
N LYS A 19 -26.66 -15.49 7.09
CA LYS A 19 -25.81 -16.32 6.23
C LYS A 19 -24.35 -15.84 6.22
N TYR A 20 -24.11 -14.53 6.08
CA TYR A 20 -22.76 -13.97 6.13
C TYR A 20 -22.05 -14.21 7.45
N ARG A 21 -22.75 -14.10 8.57
CA ARG A 21 -22.19 -14.44 9.90
C ARG A 21 -21.82 -15.93 9.98
N GLU A 22 -22.72 -16.81 9.58
CA GLU A 22 -22.47 -18.25 9.57
C GLU A 22 -21.27 -18.63 8.69
N GLU A 23 -21.15 -18.02 7.51
CA GLU A 23 -20.01 -18.25 6.62
C GLU A 23 -18.71 -17.66 7.15
N ARG A 24 -18.76 -16.50 7.79
CA ARG A 24 -17.60 -15.93 8.50
C ARG A 24 -17.12 -16.87 9.61
N ASP A 25 -18.04 -17.32 10.46
CA ASP A 25 -17.71 -18.11 11.65
C ASP A 25 -17.07 -19.46 11.30
N LYS A 26 -17.37 -20.02 10.11
CA LYS A 26 -16.66 -21.19 9.58
C LYS A 26 -15.18 -20.94 9.25
N ARG A 27 -14.79 -19.69 9.02
CA ARG A 27 -13.44 -19.30 8.61
C ARG A 27 -12.62 -18.70 9.74
N ILE A 28 -13.26 -18.32 10.85
CA ILE A 28 -12.57 -17.82 12.02
C ILE A 28 -11.82 -18.99 12.69
N ARG A 29 -10.53 -18.82 12.84
CA ARG A 29 -9.66 -19.77 13.54
C ARG A 29 -9.72 -19.51 15.03
N ALA A 30 -9.64 -20.58 15.83
CA ALA A 30 -9.63 -20.47 17.28
C ALA A 30 -8.37 -19.80 17.84
N ASP A 31 -7.27 -19.89 17.11
CA ASP A 31 -5.98 -19.27 17.43
C ASP A 31 -5.91 -17.77 17.08
N GLY A 32 -6.96 -17.21 16.43
CA GLY A 32 -7.03 -15.77 16.15
C GLY A 32 -5.77 -15.21 15.49
N ASN A 33 -5.15 -14.21 16.12
CA ASN A 33 -3.93 -13.58 15.63
C ASN A 33 -2.67 -14.46 15.76
N ASP A 34 -2.68 -15.48 16.61
CA ASP A 34 -1.56 -16.41 16.78
C ASP A 34 -1.31 -17.26 15.51
N GLN A 35 -2.25 -17.23 14.56
CA GLN A 35 -2.04 -17.81 13.22
C GLN A 35 -0.94 -17.10 12.41
N TYR A 36 -0.67 -15.82 12.69
CA TYR A 36 0.36 -15.03 12.04
C TYR A 36 1.67 -15.22 12.79
N ILE A 37 2.61 -15.89 12.15
CA ILE A 37 3.92 -16.20 12.72
C ILE A 37 4.89 -15.11 12.26
N GLU A 38 5.62 -14.52 13.20
CA GLU A 38 6.73 -13.65 12.86
C GLU A 38 7.82 -14.44 12.11
N VAL A 39 8.49 -13.79 11.20
CA VAL A 39 9.56 -14.40 10.42
C VAL A 39 10.78 -14.58 11.33
N THR A 40 10.97 -15.82 11.82
CA THR A 40 12.04 -16.20 12.76
C THR A 40 12.65 -17.54 12.38
N GLY A 41 13.73 -17.95 13.02
CA GLY A 41 14.39 -19.24 12.78
C GLY A 41 14.88 -19.37 11.34
N ASP A 42 14.50 -20.43 10.66
CA ASP A 42 14.91 -20.73 9.28
C ASP A 42 14.46 -19.68 8.27
N PHE A 43 13.47 -18.87 8.61
CA PHE A 43 12.95 -17.79 7.77
C PHE A 43 13.47 -16.40 8.16
N SER A 44 14.38 -16.29 9.13
CA SER A 44 14.89 -15.00 9.61
C SER A 44 15.55 -14.15 8.52
N HIS A 45 16.10 -14.79 7.48
CA HIS A 45 16.70 -14.09 6.33
C HIS A 45 15.70 -13.23 5.53
N TYR A 46 14.39 -13.45 5.67
CA TYR A 46 13.37 -12.58 5.04
C TYR A 46 13.14 -11.27 5.79
N ILE A 47 13.80 -11.06 6.95
CA ILE A 47 13.77 -9.77 7.65
C ILE A 47 14.69 -8.77 6.96
N ASP A 48 15.77 -9.25 6.36
CA ASP A 48 16.77 -8.42 5.69
C ASP A 48 16.24 -7.91 4.35
N ASP A 49 16.65 -6.69 4.01
CA ASP A 49 16.34 -6.11 2.70
C ASP A 49 17.36 -6.58 1.66
N PRO A 50 16.93 -7.40 0.67
CA PRO A 50 17.85 -7.93 -0.33
C PRO A 50 18.28 -6.89 -1.39
N TYR A 51 17.73 -5.69 -1.35
CA TYR A 51 17.96 -4.61 -2.32
C TYR A 51 18.87 -3.53 -1.77
N VAL A 52 19.30 -3.67 -0.53
CA VAL A 52 20.28 -2.78 0.11
C VAL A 52 21.65 -3.45 0.10
N GLU A 53 22.71 -2.66 -0.10
CA GLU A 53 24.07 -3.17 -0.06
C GLU A 53 24.38 -3.83 1.29
N PRO A 54 25.00 -5.02 1.28
CA PRO A 54 25.33 -5.72 2.52
C PRO A 54 26.18 -4.87 3.45
N GLY A 55 25.78 -4.80 4.73
CA GLY A 55 26.48 -4.00 5.73
C GLY A 55 26.18 -2.51 5.67
N PHE A 56 25.11 -2.10 5.00
CA PHE A 56 24.65 -0.70 5.03
C PHE A 56 24.34 -0.28 6.46
N GLU A 57 25.03 0.74 6.91
CA GLU A 57 24.81 1.38 8.21
C GLU A 57 24.70 2.90 8.01
N ARG A 58 23.92 3.54 8.83
CA ARG A 58 23.82 5.00 8.91
C ARG A 58 23.59 5.44 10.34
N ASP A 59 24.03 6.64 10.64
CA ASP A 59 23.77 7.24 11.95
C ASP A 59 22.27 7.43 12.18
N ALA A 60 21.89 7.33 13.45
CA ALA A 60 20.51 7.61 13.84
C ALA A 60 20.19 9.09 13.62
N LEU A 61 19.10 9.34 12.91
CA LEU A 61 18.58 10.70 12.75
C LEU A 61 17.74 11.08 13.97
N GLN A 62 18.11 12.20 14.60
CA GLN A 62 17.31 12.82 15.67
C GLN A 62 16.79 14.15 15.14
N THR A 63 15.50 14.24 14.92
CA THR A 63 14.84 15.44 14.43
C THR A 63 13.45 15.59 15.03
N GLN A 64 12.89 16.76 14.90
CA GLN A 64 11.51 17.05 15.28
C GLN A 64 10.79 17.55 14.03
N VAL A 65 9.62 17.01 13.77
CA VAL A 65 8.78 17.39 12.65
C VAL A 65 7.32 17.50 13.11
N GLU A 66 6.53 18.27 12.42
CA GLU A 66 5.10 18.41 12.71
C GLU A 66 4.35 17.10 12.43
N VAL A 67 4.69 16.41 11.33
CA VAL A 67 4.07 15.15 10.94
C VAL A 67 5.13 14.11 10.59
N LEU A 68 5.04 12.96 11.23
CA LEU A 68 5.81 11.77 10.88
C LEU A 68 4.89 10.74 10.20
N ILE A 69 5.26 10.33 8.99
CA ILE A 69 4.57 9.28 8.23
C ILE A 69 5.45 8.02 8.23
N ILE A 70 4.88 6.90 8.64
CA ILE A 70 5.57 5.61 8.66
C ILE A 70 5.12 4.79 7.45
N GLY A 71 6.05 4.52 6.55
CA GLY A 71 5.86 3.77 5.31
C GLY A 71 5.89 4.65 4.05
N GLY A 72 6.78 4.32 3.13
CA GLY A 72 7.04 5.02 1.86
C GLY A 72 6.37 4.37 0.64
N GLY A 73 5.25 3.68 0.82
CA GLY A 73 4.40 3.23 -0.29
C GLY A 73 3.44 4.33 -0.76
N PHE A 74 2.56 4.00 -1.71
CA PHE A 74 1.57 4.96 -2.24
C PHE A 74 0.78 5.67 -1.15
N GLY A 75 0.36 4.95 -0.11
CA GLY A 75 -0.42 5.55 0.98
C GLY A 75 0.34 6.66 1.73
N GLY A 76 1.62 6.42 2.06
CA GLY A 76 2.46 7.40 2.74
C GLY A 76 2.77 8.61 1.87
N MET A 77 3.13 8.38 0.61
CA MET A 77 3.40 9.45 -0.36
C MET A 77 2.17 10.29 -0.65
N LEU A 78 1.00 9.66 -0.82
CA LEU A 78 -0.29 10.36 -0.97
C LEU A 78 -0.64 11.20 0.26
N ALA A 79 -0.45 10.65 1.46
CA ALA A 79 -0.69 11.38 2.69
C ALA A 79 0.19 12.63 2.77
N ALA A 80 1.48 12.49 2.44
CA ALA A 80 2.41 13.61 2.40
C ALA A 80 1.98 14.68 1.37
N ALA A 81 1.63 14.28 0.15
CA ALA A 81 1.16 15.20 -0.88
C ALA A 81 -0.09 15.97 -0.42
N ARG A 82 -1.08 15.28 0.11
CA ARG A 82 -2.32 15.93 0.57
C ARG A 82 -2.13 16.81 1.81
N LEU A 83 -1.20 16.48 2.70
CA LEU A 83 -0.82 17.36 3.81
C LEU A 83 -0.18 18.64 3.29
N ARG A 84 0.72 18.54 2.30
CA ARG A 84 1.32 19.72 1.66
C ARG A 84 0.28 20.62 0.98
N ASP A 85 -0.73 20.03 0.35
CA ASP A 85 -1.86 20.79 -0.23
C ASP A 85 -2.62 21.62 0.82
N THR A 86 -2.60 21.19 2.08
CA THR A 86 -3.20 21.94 3.20
C THR A 86 -2.25 22.93 3.87
N GLY A 87 -1.02 23.02 3.39
CA GLY A 87 0.01 23.92 3.91
C GLY A 87 0.93 23.33 4.99
N ILE A 88 0.78 22.03 5.31
CA ILE A 88 1.66 21.31 6.23
C ILE A 88 2.89 20.84 5.45
N ASN A 89 4.03 21.52 5.66
CA ASN A 89 5.27 21.23 4.93
C ASN A 89 6.37 20.62 5.80
N ASP A 90 6.27 20.75 7.12
CA ASP A 90 7.20 20.15 8.07
C ASP A 90 6.82 18.70 8.34
N LEU A 91 7.15 17.83 7.39
CA LEU A 91 6.83 16.41 7.44
C LEU A 91 8.03 15.55 7.07
N LEU A 92 8.05 14.33 7.59
CA LEU A 92 9.05 13.32 7.31
C LEU A 92 8.37 11.97 7.01
N ILE A 93 8.76 11.33 5.93
CA ILE A 93 8.39 9.94 5.66
C ILE A 93 9.56 9.05 6.03
N VAL A 94 9.31 8.03 6.86
CA VAL A 94 10.28 6.97 7.18
C VAL A 94 9.84 5.65 6.57
N GLU A 95 10.78 4.96 5.93
CA GLU A 95 10.54 3.68 5.26
C GLU A 95 11.51 2.63 5.84
N LYS A 96 11.02 1.40 6.02
CA LYS A 96 11.80 0.26 6.48
C LYS A 96 12.76 -0.23 5.38
N GLY A 97 12.29 -0.24 4.14
CA GLY A 97 13.09 -0.64 2.98
C GLY A 97 14.12 0.42 2.60
N GLY A 98 15.08 0.04 1.78
CA GLY A 98 16.12 0.94 1.27
C GLY A 98 15.63 2.00 0.29
N GLY A 99 14.34 2.04 0.00
CA GLY A 99 13.73 3.05 -0.88
C GLY A 99 12.21 3.06 -0.83
N PHE A 100 11.63 4.10 -1.41
CA PHE A 100 10.19 4.22 -1.54
C PHE A 100 9.64 3.23 -2.57
N GLY A 101 8.35 2.88 -2.42
CA GLY A 101 7.63 2.02 -3.35
C GLY A 101 6.72 1.01 -2.68
N GLY A 102 6.90 0.71 -1.39
CA GLY A 102 6.05 -0.22 -0.64
C GLY A 102 5.96 -1.57 -1.35
N THR A 103 4.75 -1.98 -1.74
CA THR A 103 4.51 -3.23 -2.47
C THR A 103 5.44 -3.39 -3.69
N TRP A 104 5.69 -2.33 -4.42
CA TRP A 104 6.50 -2.36 -5.64
C TRP A 104 8.01 -2.34 -5.36
N TYR A 105 8.41 -1.87 -4.22
CA TYR A 105 9.78 -2.02 -3.74
C TYR A 105 10.10 -3.47 -3.39
N TRP A 106 9.18 -4.19 -2.72
CA TRP A 106 9.39 -5.54 -2.24
C TRP A 106 9.12 -6.63 -3.28
N ASN A 107 8.19 -6.41 -4.21
CA ASN A 107 7.75 -7.41 -5.17
C ASN A 107 8.40 -7.20 -6.55
N ARG A 108 9.66 -7.64 -6.68
CA ARG A 108 10.46 -7.51 -7.91
C ARG A 108 10.67 -8.84 -8.65
N TYR A 109 9.81 -9.80 -8.45
CA TYR A 109 9.91 -11.09 -9.14
C TYR A 109 9.54 -10.95 -10.61
N PRO A 110 10.09 -11.84 -11.52
CA PRO A 110 9.78 -11.80 -12.94
C PRO A 110 8.28 -11.94 -13.21
N GLY A 111 7.72 -11.04 -14.02
CA GLY A 111 6.30 -11.04 -14.38
C GLY A 111 5.39 -10.34 -13.36
N ALA A 112 5.93 -9.77 -12.28
CA ALA A 112 5.14 -8.96 -11.36
C ALA A 112 4.52 -7.77 -12.10
N SER A 113 3.22 -7.58 -11.98
CA SER A 113 2.47 -6.49 -12.61
C SER A 113 1.22 -6.15 -11.81
N CYS A 114 0.66 -4.98 -12.06
CA CYS A 114 -0.62 -4.59 -11.50
C CYS A 114 -1.77 -5.23 -12.29
N ASP A 115 -2.78 -5.74 -11.62
CA ASP A 115 -4.02 -6.29 -12.20
C ASP A 115 -5.15 -5.26 -12.28
N ILE A 116 -4.86 -4.01 -11.88
CA ILE A 116 -5.74 -2.86 -12.02
C ILE A 116 -5.21 -1.98 -13.14
N GLU A 117 -6.09 -1.36 -13.91
CA GLU A 117 -5.72 -0.42 -14.97
C GLU A 117 -4.87 0.72 -14.42
N SER A 118 -3.76 1.00 -15.07
CA SER A 118 -2.74 1.94 -14.59
C SER A 118 -3.27 3.34 -14.35
N LEU A 119 -4.16 3.84 -15.21
CA LEU A 119 -4.77 5.16 -15.07
C LEU A 119 -5.72 5.29 -13.86
N VAL A 120 -6.14 4.16 -13.29
CA VAL A 120 -6.97 4.12 -12.08
C VAL A 120 -6.12 3.84 -10.84
N TYR A 121 -5.09 3.03 -11.01
CA TYR A 121 -4.25 2.57 -9.91
C TYR A 121 -3.19 3.59 -9.48
N PHE A 122 -2.60 4.31 -10.44
CA PHE A 122 -1.53 5.27 -10.17
C PHE A 122 -2.12 6.58 -9.64
N PRO A 123 -1.74 6.98 -8.43
CA PRO A 123 -2.17 8.26 -7.87
C PRO A 123 -1.34 9.42 -8.44
N LEU A 124 -1.83 10.65 -8.37
CA LEU A 124 -1.10 11.88 -8.68
C LEU A 124 -0.55 11.95 -10.12
N LEU A 125 -1.20 11.29 -11.08
CA LEU A 125 -0.76 11.31 -12.48
C LEU A 125 -0.79 12.71 -13.09
N GLU A 126 -1.78 13.51 -12.72
CA GLU A 126 -1.93 14.89 -13.21
C GLU A 126 -0.84 15.80 -12.61
N GLU A 127 -0.54 15.61 -11.33
CA GLU A 127 0.44 16.40 -10.60
C GLU A 127 1.87 16.08 -11.05
N THR A 128 2.17 14.80 -11.28
CA THR A 128 3.51 14.35 -11.72
C THR A 128 3.72 14.45 -13.23
N GLY A 129 2.64 14.49 -14.00
CA GLY A 129 2.69 14.42 -15.46
C GLY A 129 3.13 13.06 -16.00
N PHE A 130 3.17 12.03 -15.16
CA PHE A 130 3.56 10.69 -15.57
C PHE A 130 2.46 10.03 -16.41
N LEU A 131 2.84 9.38 -17.49
CA LEU A 131 1.92 8.62 -18.33
C LEU A 131 2.36 7.15 -18.39
N PRO A 132 1.59 6.22 -17.82
CA PRO A 132 1.88 4.79 -17.90
C PRO A 132 1.92 4.30 -19.34
N LYS A 133 2.90 3.47 -19.67
CA LYS A 133 3.11 2.93 -21.02
C LYS A 133 2.17 1.76 -21.36
N GLN A 134 1.58 1.14 -20.35
CA GLN A 134 0.75 -0.04 -20.48
C GLN A 134 -0.54 0.10 -19.67
N ARG A 135 -1.60 -0.55 -20.16
CA ARG A 135 -2.88 -0.61 -19.44
C ARG A 135 -2.75 -1.28 -18.07
N TYR A 136 -1.92 -2.30 -17.98
CA TYR A 136 -1.56 -3.02 -16.76
C TYR A 136 -0.04 -2.96 -16.61
N THR A 137 0.41 -2.03 -15.83
CA THR A 137 1.84 -1.70 -15.72
C THR A 137 2.60 -2.78 -14.96
N ASN A 138 3.78 -3.12 -15.45
CA ASN A 138 4.68 -4.03 -14.77
C ASN A 138 5.30 -3.40 -13.50
N ALA A 139 5.84 -4.26 -12.62
CA ALA A 139 6.40 -3.83 -11.34
C ALA A 139 7.56 -2.84 -11.49
N THR A 140 8.38 -3.00 -12.50
CA THR A 140 9.54 -2.11 -12.75
C THR A 140 9.08 -0.68 -12.99
N GLU A 141 8.17 -0.48 -13.94
CA GLU A 141 7.64 0.85 -14.25
C GLU A 141 6.85 1.44 -13.07
N THR A 142 6.13 0.59 -12.32
CA THR A 142 5.41 1.05 -11.13
C THR A 142 6.38 1.50 -10.03
N LEU A 143 7.50 0.82 -9.85
CA LEU A 143 8.55 1.24 -8.92
C LEU A 143 9.22 2.55 -9.38
N GLU A 144 9.52 2.68 -10.68
CA GLU A 144 10.02 3.94 -11.25
C GLU A 144 9.06 5.09 -10.94
N TYR A 145 7.76 4.85 -11.09
CA TYR A 145 6.76 5.85 -10.74
C TYR A 145 6.76 6.22 -9.26
N CYS A 146 6.93 5.24 -8.36
CA CYS A 146 7.06 5.53 -6.93
C CYS A 146 8.26 6.46 -6.65
N GLN A 147 9.35 6.31 -7.38
CA GLN A 147 10.52 7.17 -7.24
C GLN A 147 10.23 8.60 -7.72
N VAL A 148 9.52 8.75 -8.84
CA VAL A 148 9.06 10.06 -9.33
C VAL A 148 8.17 10.77 -8.32
N MET A 149 7.27 10.01 -7.65
CA MET A 149 6.40 10.57 -6.61
C MET A 149 7.15 11.01 -5.34
N ALA A 150 8.30 10.43 -5.08
CA ALA A 150 9.08 10.71 -3.87
C ALA A 150 9.98 11.96 -4.01
N GLU A 151 10.16 12.48 -5.21
CA GLU A 151 10.89 13.72 -5.54
C GLU A 151 10.02 14.98 -5.34
#